data_cd21c4d9160066fe3def43a416abaf4d
#
_entry.id   cd21c4d9160066fe3def43a416abaf4d
#
_cell.length_a   1.000
_cell.length_b   1.000
_cell.length_c   1.000
_cell.angle_alpha   90.00
_cell.angle_beta   90.00
_cell.angle_gamma   90.00
#
_symmetry.space_group_name_H-M   'P 1'
#
loop_
_entity.id
_entity.type
_entity.pdbx_description
1 polymer ?
#
loop_
_entity_poly.entity_id
_entity_poly.type
_entity_poly.pdbx_seq_one_letter_code
_entity_poly.pdbx_strand_id
1 'polypeptide(L)'
;MYGIRQQSPIKKTMSIAQLGTMESMQKVADKNQSEAINVLEVVTDDEALIAQNLEHESNSGDDLAAARPTGYNKTEYDDAVGAFFKEMARYPLLKPDEEVELAKRVRILEEVRQAQASAEEKLGYSPDKAAIAQEMGITQKQLEHRLYQGKVAKRKMIRSNLRLVVSIAKRYLNRGVPFLDLIQEGAMGLNRATEKFDPDKGYKFSTYAYWWIRQAITRAIANDARTIRLPIHIVEKLNKLKKAQRELKQKLSRNPSEEELAEVLDIPASQLRQLQQLRRQALSLNHRVGKEEDTELMDLLEDEDNQSPEARMNETMMRQEIWEVLGDVLTPREKDVISLRYGLASSEPCTLEEVGNMFNLSRERVRQIQSKAMRKLRRPHIAKRLKGWLI
;
A
#
# COMPACT_ATOMS: atom_id res chain seq x y z
N MET A 1 13.11 -8.31 75.14
CA MET A 1 11.93 -7.75 74.43
C MET A 1 12.39 -7.20 73.10
N TYR A 2 12.30 -7.98 72.05
CA TYR A 2 12.63 -7.56 70.67
C TYR A 2 11.39 -7.69 69.80
N GLY A 3 10.87 -6.54 69.32
CA GLY A 3 9.72 -6.47 68.42
C GLY A 3 10.16 -6.72 66.99
N ILE A 4 9.57 -7.75 66.38
CA ILE A 4 9.71 -8.09 64.96
C ILE A 4 8.78 -7.17 64.16
N ARG A 5 9.36 -6.29 63.33
CA ARG A 5 8.63 -5.52 62.33
C ARG A 5 8.37 -6.42 61.12
N GLN A 6 7.12 -6.75 60.88
CA GLN A 6 6.64 -7.32 59.60
C GLN A 6 6.73 -6.24 58.52
N GLN A 7 7.45 -6.51 57.43
CA GLN A 7 7.42 -5.74 56.20
C GLN A 7 6.28 -6.26 55.33
N SER A 8 5.34 -5.39 55.04
CA SER A 8 4.25 -5.61 54.08
C SER A 8 4.78 -5.53 52.63
N PRO A 9 4.24 -6.34 51.66
CA PRO A 9 4.67 -6.32 50.28
C PRO A 9 4.14 -5.06 49.59
N ILE A 10 5.04 -4.33 48.98
CA ILE A 10 4.75 -3.16 48.11
C ILE A 10 4.00 -3.65 46.87
N LYS A 11 2.67 -3.44 46.81
CA LYS A 11 1.90 -3.54 45.57
C LYS A 11 2.34 -2.40 44.64
N LYS A 12 3.06 -2.72 43.57
CA LYS A 12 3.26 -1.80 42.43
C LYS A 12 1.95 -1.52 41.79
N THR A 13 1.32 -0.40 42.08
CA THR A 13 0.19 0.14 41.32
C THR A 13 0.72 0.62 39.97
N MET A 14 0.35 -0.09 38.90
CA MET A 14 0.56 0.37 37.54
C MET A 14 -0.23 1.68 37.33
N SER A 15 0.41 2.67 36.72
CA SER A 15 -0.19 3.96 36.40
C SER A 15 -1.36 3.76 35.41
N ILE A 16 -2.45 4.52 35.63
CA ILE A 16 -3.66 4.53 34.78
C ILE A 16 -3.33 4.81 33.30
N ALA A 17 -2.24 5.52 33.01
CA ALA A 17 -1.74 5.77 31.68
C ALA A 17 -1.19 4.51 30.97
N GLN A 18 -0.64 3.54 31.69
CA GLN A 18 -0.12 2.27 31.13
C GLN A 18 -1.26 1.26 30.86
N LEU A 19 -2.33 1.29 31.63
CA LEU A 19 -3.55 0.50 31.36
C LEU A 19 -4.29 1.00 30.11
N GLY A 20 -4.37 2.31 29.90
CA GLY A 20 -5.01 2.89 28.70
C GLY A 20 -4.26 2.58 27.39
N THR A 21 -2.93 2.45 27.43
CA THR A 21 -2.14 2.07 26.24
C THR A 21 -2.23 0.58 25.91
N MET A 22 -2.34 -0.30 26.90
CA MET A 22 -2.56 -1.73 26.67
C MET A 22 -3.99 -2.03 26.17
N GLU A 23 -5.00 -1.38 26.71
CA GLU A 23 -6.38 -1.50 26.19
C GLU A 23 -6.54 -0.96 24.76
N SER A 24 -5.84 0.13 24.41
CA SER A 24 -5.85 0.65 23.05
C SER A 24 -5.11 -0.26 22.05
N MET A 25 -4.01 -0.89 22.46
CA MET A 25 -3.30 -1.89 21.64
C MET A 25 -4.10 -3.18 21.48
N GLN A 26 -4.80 -3.61 22.53
CA GLN A 26 -5.68 -4.79 22.48
C GLN A 26 -6.89 -4.55 21.59
N LYS A 27 -7.53 -3.37 21.67
CA LYS A 27 -8.63 -2.97 20.78
C LYS A 27 -8.20 -2.85 19.30
N VAL A 28 -6.96 -2.44 19.03
CA VAL A 28 -6.42 -2.41 17.67
C VAL A 28 -6.10 -3.82 17.16
N ALA A 29 -5.63 -4.73 18.02
CA ALA A 29 -5.40 -6.12 17.66
C ALA A 29 -6.72 -6.88 17.40
N ASP A 30 -7.74 -6.67 18.25
CA ASP A 30 -9.06 -7.26 18.10
C ASP A 30 -9.81 -6.68 16.89
N LYS A 31 -9.64 -5.39 16.59
CA LYS A 31 -10.17 -4.75 15.39
C LYS A 31 -9.53 -5.28 14.12
N ASN A 32 -8.22 -5.52 14.11
CA ASN A 32 -7.52 -6.14 12.98
C ASN A 32 -7.89 -7.62 12.80
N GLN A 33 -8.25 -8.34 13.88
CA GLN A 33 -8.78 -9.70 13.80
C GLN A 33 -10.24 -9.73 13.32
N SER A 34 -11.10 -8.81 13.78
CA SER A 34 -12.49 -8.72 13.32
C SER A 34 -12.60 -8.18 11.89
N GLU A 35 -11.71 -7.28 11.45
CA GLU A 35 -11.61 -6.88 10.04
C GLU A 35 -11.10 -8.02 9.14
N ALA A 36 -10.21 -8.88 9.63
CA ALA A 36 -9.80 -10.11 8.93
C ALA A 36 -10.93 -11.14 8.83
N ILE A 37 -11.82 -11.19 9.81
CA ILE A 37 -13.01 -12.09 9.82
C ILE A 37 -14.12 -11.52 8.92
N ASN A 38 -14.36 -10.21 8.91
CA ASN A 38 -15.35 -9.57 8.03
C ASN A 38 -14.98 -9.62 6.54
N VAL A 39 -13.68 -9.66 6.19
CA VAL A 39 -13.23 -9.92 4.80
C VAL A 39 -13.58 -11.36 4.38
N LEU A 40 -13.74 -12.27 5.34
CA LEU A 40 -14.17 -13.66 5.12
C LEU A 40 -15.66 -13.81 4.79
N GLU A 41 -16.54 -12.96 5.34
CA GLU A 41 -17.99 -13.08 5.17
C GLU A 41 -18.54 -12.62 3.80
N VAL A 42 -17.81 -11.83 3.04
CA VAL A 42 -18.30 -11.26 1.76
C VAL A 42 -18.17 -12.23 0.56
N VAL A 43 -17.66 -13.45 0.74
CA VAL A 43 -17.38 -14.40 -0.35
C VAL A 43 -18.02 -15.77 -0.18
N THR A 44 -19.08 -15.89 0.62
CA THR A 44 -19.64 -17.17 1.07
C THR A 44 -20.45 -17.97 0.03
N ASP A 45 -20.86 -17.40 -1.10
CA ASP A 45 -21.72 -18.11 -2.05
C ASP A 45 -21.00 -18.97 -3.09
N ASP A 46 -19.68 -18.73 -3.31
CA ASP A 46 -18.85 -19.58 -4.19
C ASP A 46 -18.11 -20.70 -3.44
N GLU A 47 -18.23 -20.77 -2.10
CA GLU A 47 -17.36 -21.60 -1.25
C GLU A 47 -17.70 -23.08 -1.28
N ALA A 48 -18.98 -23.43 -1.32
CA ALA A 48 -19.43 -24.83 -1.37
C ALA A 48 -19.08 -25.51 -2.71
N LEU A 49 -19.16 -24.72 -3.80
CA LEU A 49 -18.82 -25.23 -5.15
C LEU A 49 -17.31 -25.41 -5.33
N ILE A 50 -16.50 -24.57 -4.66
CA ILE A 50 -15.04 -24.60 -4.74
C ILE A 50 -14.46 -25.73 -3.90
N ALA A 51 -15.04 -26.04 -2.75
CA ALA A 51 -14.60 -27.16 -1.91
C ALA A 51 -14.82 -28.51 -2.61
N GLN A 52 -15.95 -28.69 -3.29
CA GLN A 52 -16.21 -29.89 -4.11
C GLN A 52 -15.28 -30.03 -5.31
N ASN A 53 -14.94 -28.92 -5.97
CA ASN A 53 -14.02 -28.93 -7.12
C ASN A 53 -12.56 -29.22 -6.72
N LEU A 54 -12.12 -28.86 -5.50
CA LEU A 54 -10.77 -29.16 -5.00
C LEU A 54 -10.56 -30.68 -4.74
N GLU A 55 -11.62 -31.41 -4.43
CA GLU A 55 -11.53 -32.85 -4.27
C GLU A 55 -11.44 -33.59 -5.61
N HIS A 56 -12.00 -33.04 -6.69
CA HIS A 56 -11.92 -33.60 -8.03
C HIS A 56 -10.62 -33.25 -8.77
N GLU A 57 -10.03 -32.05 -8.57
CA GLU A 57 -8.80 -31.62 -9.25
C GLU A 57 -7.51 -32.25 -8.68
N SER A 58 -7.55 -32.83 -7.48
CA SER A 58 -6.37 -33.53 -6.92
C SER A 58 -5.98 -34.80 -7.67
N ASN A 59 -6.84 -35.30 -8.58
CA ASN A 59 -6.62 -36.54 -9.32
C ASN A 59 -6.24 -36.35 -10.80
N SER A 60 -6.28 -35.17 -11.38
CA SER A 60 -5.90 -34.95 -12.79
C SER A 60 -4.53 -34.26 -12.89
N GLY A 61 -3.52 -35.09 -13.09
CA GLY A 61 -2.10 -34.67 -13.22
C GLY A 61 -1.70 -34.06 -14.56
N ASP A 62 -2.61 -33.87 -15.52
CA ASP A 62 -2.23 -33.61 -16.93
C ASP A 62 -2.49 -32.18 -17.43
N ASP A 63 -3.14 -31.30 -16.67
CA ASP A 63 -3.56 -29.98 -17.18
C ASP A 63 -2.52 -28.84 -17.04
N LEU A 64 -1.27 -29.14 -16.68
CA LEU A 64 -0.21 -28.12 -16.54
C LEU A 64 0.27 -27.51 -17.87
N ALA A 65 -0.09 -28.13 -19.01
CA ALA A 65 0.36 -27.70 -20.33
C ALA A 65 -0.49 -26.59 -20.98
N ALA A 66 -1.71 -26.31 -20.49
CA ALA A 66 -2.70 -25.47 -21.18
C ALA A 66 -2.76 -23.99 -20.73
N ALA A 67 -1.98 -23.56 -19.75
CA ALA A 67 -2.03 -22.18 -19.24
C ALA A 67 -0.98 -21.28 -19.87
N ARG A 68 -1.14 -20.93 -21.16
CA ARG A 68 -0.35 -19.88 -21.80
C ARG A 68 -1.09 -18.54 -21.71
N PRO A 69 -0.51 -17.49 -21.10
CA PRO A 69 -1.10 -16.15 -21.15
C PRO A 69 -0.95 -15.57 -22.55
N THR A 70 -2.06 -15.17 -23.14
CA THR A 70 -2.10 -14.43 -24.42
C THR A 70 -1.82 -12.95 -24.10
N GLY A 71 -0.69 -12.41 -24.53
CA GLY A 71 -0.48 -10.96 -24.54
C GLY A 71 0.85 -10.40 -24.02
N TYR A 72 1.87 -11.22 -23.72
CA TYR A 72 3.22 -10.74 -23.38
C TYR A 72 4.28 -11.21 -24.36
N ASN A 73 5.32 -10.40 -24.59
CA ASN A 73 6.46 -10.76 -25.44
C ASN A 73 7.06 -12.11 -25.01
N LYS A 74 7.04 -13.06 -25.94
CA LYS A 74 7.05 -14.51 -25.74
C LYS A 74 8.37 -15.12 -25.30
N THR A 75 9.47 -14.39 -25.17
CA THR A 75 10.81 -14.98 -25.15
C THR A 75 11.47 -15.10 -23.77
N GLU A 76 11.38 -14.12 -22.90
CA GLU A 76 12.08 -14.17 -21.59
C GLU A 76 11.18 -14.61 -20.42
N TYR A 77 9.91 -14.23 -20.44
CA TYR A 77 8.96 -14.59 -19.37
C TYR A 77 8.55 -16.07 -19.41
N ASP A 78 8.36 -16.64 -20.61
CA ASP A 78 8.03 -18.06 -20.79
C ASP A 78 9.19 -18.97 -20.29
N ASP A 79 10.43 -18.53 -20.44
CA ASP A 79 11.59 -19.26 -19.94
C ASP A 79 11.67 -19.25 -18.41
N ALA A 80 11.36 -18.14 -17.75
CA ALA A 80 11.38 -18.03 -16.29
C ALA A 80 10.26 -18.84 -15.62
N VAL A 81 9.03 -18.79 -16.17
CA VAL A 81 7.89 -19.58 -15.70
C VAL A 81 8.13 -21.08 -15.94
N GLY A 82 8.64 -21.43 -17.12
CA GLY A 82 9.01 -22.79 -17.48
C GLY A 82 10.11 -23.38 -16.57
N ALA A 83 11.15 -22.58 -16.28
CA ALA A 83 12.21 -22.95 -15.35
C ALA A 83 11.68 -23.20 -13.93
N PHE A 84 10.80 -22.32 -13.45
CA PHE A 84 10.14 -22.48 -12.15
C PHE A 84 9.32 -23.78 -12.08
N PHE A 85 8.52 -24.08 -13.09
CA PHE A 85 7.73 -25.31 -13.13
C PHE A 85 8.62 -26.56 -13.18
N LYS A 86 9.71 -26.54 -13.93
CA LYS A 86 10.70 -27.63 -13.99
C LYS A 86 11.35 -27.87 -12.64
N GLU A 87 11.68 -26.82 -11.89
CA GLU A 87 12.23 -26.94 -10.55
C GLU A 87 11.19 -27.47 -9.55
N MET A 88 9.97 -26.95 -9.59
CA MET A 88 8.86 -27.38 -8.73
C MET A 88 8.52 -28.86 -8.94
N ALA A 89 8.57 -29.35 -10.18
CA ALA A 89 8.26 -30.74 -10.50
C ALA A 89 9.22 -31.77 -9.88
N ARG A 90 10.40 -31.33 -9.41
CA ARG A 90 11.37 -32.21 -8.72
C ARG A 90 10.89 -32.64 -7.33
N TYR A 91 9.93 -31.94 -6.73
CA TYR A 91 9.45 -32.24 -5.39
C TYR A 91 8.15 -33.03 -5.47
N PRO A 92 8.14 -34.32 -4.98
CA PRO A 92 6.93 -35.13 -4.99
C PRO A 92 5.89 -34.60 -4.04
N LEU A 93 4.62 -34.96 -4.27
CA LEU A 93 3.52 -34.72 -3.35
C LEU A 93 3.73 -35.49 -2.06
N LEU A 94 3.35 -34.89 -0.94
CA LEU A 94 3.42 -35.54 0.37
C LEU A 94 2.23 -36.48 0.58
N LYS A 95 2.48 -37.58 1.30
CA LYS A 95 1.41 -38.42 1.82
C LYS A 95 0.83 -37.80 3.09
N PRO A 96 -0.46 -38.07 3.44
CA PRO A 96 -1.07 -37.51 4.64
C PRO A 96 -0.28 -37.75 5.94
N ASP A 97 0.30 -38.95 6.07
CA ASP A 97 1.12 -39.30 7.25
C ASP A 97 2.41 -38.47 7.31
N GLU A 98 3.03 -38.22 6.15
CA GLU A 98 4.22 -37.36 6.04
C GLU A 98 3.88 -35.88 6.34
N GLU A 99 2.69 -35.40 5.95
CA GLU A 99 2.24 -34.04 6.27
C GLU A 99 2.13 -33.86 7.79
N VAL A 100 1.54 -34.82 8.48
CA VAL A 100 1.39 -34.81 9.96
C VAL A 100 2.77 -34.85 10.64
N GLU A 101 3.68 -35.71 10.18
CA GLU A 101 5.02 -35.80 10.76
C GLU A 101 5.83 -34.50 10.56
N LEU A 102 5.81 -33.95 9.35
CA LEU A 102 6.48 -32.69 9.04
C LEU A 102 5.88 -31.54 9.84
N ALA A 103 4.54 -31.47 9.97
CA ALA A 103 3.86 -30.44 10.75
C ALA A 103 4.26 -30.48 12.24
N LYS A 104 4.35 -31.68 12.83
CA LYS A 104 4.86 -31.82 14.21
C LYS A 104 6.27 -31.29 14.37
N ARG A 105 7.17 -31.54 13.41
CA ARG A 105 8.54 -31.01 13.43
C ARG A 105 8.56 -29.47 13.26
N VAL A 106 7.67 -28.91 12.46
CA VAL A 106 7.54 -27.44 12.31
C VAL A 106 6.99 -26.80 13.59
N ARG A 107 6.05 -27.47 14.27
CA ARG A 107 5.52 -26.99 15.57
C ARG A 107 6.61 -26.83 16.63
N ILE A 108 7.54 -27.78 16.69
CA ILE A 108 8.72 -27.68 17.57
C ILE A 108 9.57 -26.43 17.25
N LEU A 109 9.70 -26.07 15.97
CA LEU A 109 10.39 -24.83 15.58
C LEU A 109 9.68 -23.58 16.09
N GLU A 110 8.36 -23.59 16.07
CA GLU A 110 7.57 -22.44 16.55
C GLU A 110 7.60 -22.34 18.09
N GLU A 111 7.60 -23.48 18.79
CA GLU A 111 7.80 -23.51 20.25
C GLU A 111 9.16 -22.90 20.64
N VAL A 112 10.22 -23.20 19.91
CA VAL A 112 11.54 -22.58 20.12
C VAL A 112 11.52 -21.09 19.86
N ARG A 113 10.80 -20.62 18.83
CA ARG A 113 10.62 -19.20 18.54
C ARG A 113 9.87 -18.47 19.67
N GLN A 114 8.81 -19.10 20.20
CA GLN A 114 8.05 -18.54 21.31
C GLN A 114 8.90 -18.45 22.57
N ALA A 115 9.69 -19.48 22.87
CA ALA A 115 10.65 -19.46 23.97
C ALA A 115 11.71 -18.36 23.80
N GLN A 116 12.19 -18.16 22.56
CA GLN A 116 13.12 -17.06 22.25
C GLN A 116 12.47 -15.69 22.49
N ALA A 117 11.23 -15.48 22.02
CA ALA A 117 10.50 -14.21 22.23
C ALA A 117 10.25 -13.94 23.73
N SER A 118 9.86 -14.96 24.49
CA SER A 118 9.65 -14.86 25.93
C SER A 118 10.94 -14.54 26.68
N ALA A 119 12.08 -15.12 26.26
CA ALA A 119 13.38 -14.83 26.85
C ALA A 119 13.85 -13.40 26.50
N GLU A 120 13.59 -12.94 25.28
CA GLU A 120 13.90 -11.58 24.83
C GLU A 120 13.11 -10.53 25.61
N GLU A 121 11.83 -10.79 25.86
CA GLU A 121 10.95 -9.92 26.66
C GLU A 121 11.43 -9.83 28.13
N LYS A 122 11.92 -10.95 28.71
CA LYS A 122 12.44 -10.99 30.07
C LYS A 122 13.81 -10.32 30.22
N LEU A 123 14.68 -10.49 29.23
CA LEU A 123 16.08 -10.04 29.29
C LEU A 123 16.28 -8.63 28.73
N GLY A 124 15.38 -8.15 27.85
CA GLY A 124 15.50 -6.86 27.15
C GLY A 124 16.56 -6.83 26.05
N TYR A 125 17.18 -7.96 25.72
CA TYR A 125 18.10 -8.13 24.60
C TYR A 125 17.92 -9.51 23.97
N SER A 126 18.40 -9.69 22.73
CA SER A 126 18.27 -10.96 22.02
C SER A 126 19.07 -12.05 22.74
N PRO A 127 18.39 -13.12 23.25
CA PRO A 127 19.03 -14.15 24.06
C PRO A 127 19.96 -15.01 23.21
N ASP A 128 21.09 -15.43 23.82
CA ASP A 128 21.98 -16.40 23.22
C ASP A 128 21.32 -17.80 23.21
N LYS A 129 21.78 -18.66 22.30
CA LYS A 129 21.26 -20.04 22.16
C LYS A 129 21.35 -20.83 23.47
N ALA A 130 22.34 -20.54 24.28
CA ALA A 130 22.53 -21.17 25.61
C ALA A 130 21.39 -20.79 26.57
N ALA A 131 20.96 -19.52 26.58
CA ALA A 131 19.86 -19.02 27.40
C ALA A 131 18.52 -19.64 27.00
N ILE A 132 18.27 -19.74 25.65
CA ILE A 132 17.06 -20.38 25.13
C ILE A 132 17.03 -21.87 25.49
N ALA A 133 18.17 -22.55 25.37
CA ALA A 133 18.27 -23.97 25.72
C ALA A 133 18.01 -24.21 27.23
N GLN A 134 18.48 -23.32 28.07
CA GLN A 134 18.23 -23.36 29.51
C GLN A 134 16.76 -23.13 29.86
N GLU A 135 16.11 -22.18 29.22
CA GLU A 135 14.66 -21.93 29.41
C GLU A 135 13.79 -23.11 28.98
N MET A 136 14.18 -23.80 27.92
CA MET A 136 13.51 -25.02 27.45
C MET A 136 13.93 -26.30 28.17
N GLY A 137 14.90 -26.27 29.10
CA GLY A 137 15.40 -27.42 29.82
C GLY A 137 16.11 -28.45 28.93
N ILE A 138 16.73 -28.04 27.82
CA ILE A 138 17.43 -28.90 26.85
C ILE A 138 18.89 -28.49 26.68
N THR A 139 19.71 -29.39 26.15
CA THR A 139 21.12 -29.04 25.84
C THR A 139 21.19 -28.18 24.57
N GLN A 140 22.21 -27.32 24.46
CA GLN A 140 22.41 -26.47 23.27
C GLN A 140 22.50 -27.30 21.97
N LYS A 141 23.14 -28.47 22.00
CA LYS A 141 23.22 -29.40 20.85
C LYS A 141 21.85 -29.94 20.44
N GLN A 142 20.99 -30.25 21.40
CA GLN A 142 19.62 -30.69 21.15
C GLN A 142 18.77 -29.55 20.55
N LEU A 143 18.94 -28.31 21.03
CA LEU A 143 18.30 -27.15 20.49
C LEU A 143 18.67 -26.92 19.02
N GLU A 144 19.97 -26.95 18.70
CA GLU A 144 20.45 -26.80 17.31
C GLU A 144 19.94 -27.90 16.39
N HIS A 145 19.91 -29.13 16.86
CA HIS A 145 19.36 -30.26 16.10
C HIS A 145 17.86 -30.10 15.83
N ARG A 146 17.06 -29.71 16.83
CA ARG A 146 15.62 -29.43 16.69
C ARG A 146 15.36 -28.28 15.70
N LEU A 147 16.12 -27.18 15.82
CA LEU A 147 16.05 -26.06 14.90
C LEU A 147 16.37 -26.44 13.44
N TYR A 148 17.41 -27.26 13.26
CA TYR A 148 17.79 -27.74 11.93
C TYR A 148 16.69 -28.64 11.34
N GLN A 149 16.23 -29.64 12.10
CA GLN A 149 15.15 -30.53 11.66
C GLN A 149 13.87 -29.77 11.33
N GLY A 150 13.46 -28.83 12.17
CA GLY A 150 12.28 -28.00 11.93
C GLY A 150 12.39 -27.14 10.66
N LYS A 151 13.56 -26.53 10.43
CA LYS A 151 13.83 -25.77 9.19
C LYS A 151 13.80 -26.64 7.94
N VAL A 152 14.35 -27.85 7.99
CA VAL A 152 14.33 -28.82 6.88
C VAL A 152 12.90 -29.30 6.62
N ALA A 153 12.14 -29.62 7.67
CA ALA A 153 10.75 -30.05 7.58
C ALA A 153 9.87 -28.95 6.95
N LYS A 154 10.00 -27.70 7.45
CA LYS A 154 9.28 -26.54 6.92
C LYS A 154 9.58 -26.33 5.44
N ARG A 155 10.85 -26.38 5.04
CA ARG A 155 11.28 -26.22 3.65
C ARG A 155 10.73 -27.35 2.75
N LYS A 156 10.74 -28.60 3.23
CA LYS A 156 10.15 -29.75 2.51
C LYS A 156 8.65 -29.55 2.33
N MET A 157 7.92 -29.18 3.39
CA MET A 157 6.47 -28.95 3.36
C MET A 157 6.06 -27.85 2.40
N ILE A 158 6.80 -26.72 2.35
CA ILE A 158 6.55 -25.61 1.41
C ILE A 158 6.80 -26.08 -0.02
N ARG A 159 7.97 -26.68 -0.31
CA ARG A 159 8.35 -27.07 -1.69
C ARG A 159 7.39 -28.08 -2.30
N SER A 160 6.94 -29.07 -1.55
CA SER A 160 5.99 -30.08 -2.02
C SER A 160 4.58 -29.52 -2.28
N ASN A 161 4.23 -28.38 -1.66
CA ASN A 161 2.92 -27.74 -1.81
C ASN A 161 2.93 -26.50 -2.73
N LEU A 162 4.05 -26.19 -3.42
CA LEU A 162 4.08 -25.09 -4.38
C LEU A 162 3.09 -25.27 -5.54
N ARG A 163 2.80 -26.53 -5.93
CA ARG A 163 1.78 -26.83 -6.94
C ARG A 163 0.40 -26.32 -6.56
N LEU A 164 0.04 -26.39 -5.27
CA LEU A 164 -1.20 -25.80 -4.75
C LEU A 164 -1.21 -24.26 -4.91
N VAL A 165 -0.09 -23.61 -4.64
CA VAL A 165 0.01 -22.16 -4.84
C VAL A 165 -0.22 -21.79 -6.30
N VAL A 166 0.38 -22.52 -7.23
CA VAL A 166 0.22 -22.28 -8.68
C VAL A 166 -1.23 -22.46 -9.13
N SER A 167 -1.91 -23.54 -8.68
CA SER A 167 -3.32 -23.79 -9.02
C SER A 167 -4.25 -22.67 -8.55
N ILE A 168 -3.96 -22.09 -7.38
CA ILE A 168 -4.73 -20.96 -6.86
C ILE A 168 -4.37 -19.66 -7.62
N ALA A 169 -3.08 -19.37 -7.82
CA ALA A 169 -2.61 -18.15 -8.50
C ALA A 169 -3.11 -18.07 -9.95
N LYS A 170 -3.26 -19.19 -10.65
CA LYS A 170 -3.80 -19.27 -12.02
C LYS A 170 -5.17 -18.59 -12.16
N ARG A 171 -6.02 -18.62 -11.15
CA ARG A 171 -7.34 -17.97 -11.13
C ARG A 171 -7.29 -16.45 -11.02
N TYR A 172 -6.13 -15.90 -10.69
CA TYR A 172 -5.90 -14.46 -10.48
C TYR A 172 -5.04 -13.81 -11.59
N LEU A 173 -4.83 -14.52 -12.70
CA LEU A 173 -4.16 -13.98 -13.89
C LEU A 173 -4.86 -12.74 -14.44
N ASN A 174 -4.13 -11.88 -15.12
CA ASN A 174 -4.63 -10.66 -15.80
C ASN A 174 -5.30 -9.66 -14.85
N ARG A 175 -4.87 -9.60 -13.59
CA ARG A 175 -5.37 -8.63 -12.60
C ARG A 175 -4.39 -7.51 -12.29
N GLY A 176 -3.39 -7.27 -13.15
CA GLY A 176 -2.44 -6.16 -13.02
C GLY A 176 -1.14 -6.52 -12.25
N VAL A 177 -1.00 -7.78 -11.79
CA VAL A 177 0.23 -8.29 -11.15
C VAL A 177 0.77 -9.44 -11.99
N PRO A 178 2.10 -9.50 -12.25
CA PRO A 178 2.75 -10.59 -12.96
C PRO A 178 2.51 -11.94 -12.27
N PHE A 179 2.44 -13.01 -13.07
CA PHE A 179 2.10 -14.34 -12.56
C PHE A 179 3.12 -14.88 -11.54
N LEU A 180 4.40 -14.67 -11.79
CA LEU A 180 5.46 -15.11 -10.86
C LEU A 180 5.36 -14.37 -9.52
N ASP A 181 5.00 -13.09 -9.52
CA ASP A 181 4.82 -12.31 -8.30
C ASP A 181 3.61 -12.82 -7.50
N LEU A 182 2.50 -13.17 -8.18
CA LEU A 182 1.36 -13.83 -7.52
C LEU A 182 1.75 -15.16 -6.88
N ILE A 183 2.62 -15.93 -7.53
CA ILE A 183 3.13 -17.19 -6.97
C ILE A 183 4.01 -16.91 -5.75
N GLN A 184 4.91 -15.92 -5.80
CA GLN A 184 5.76 -15.58 -4.66
C GLN A 184 4.94 -15.10 -3.45
N GLU A 185 3.97 -14.22 -3.66
CA GLU A 185 3.07 -13.78 -2.59
C GLU A 185 2.22 -14.94 -2.05
N GLY A 186 1.72 -15.81 -2.94
CA GLY A 186 1.05 -17.04 -2.53
C GLY A 186 1.95 -17.98 -1.74
N ALA A 187 3.22 -18.11 -2.09
CA ALA A 187 4.21 -18.89 -1.34
C ALA A 187 4.50 -18.29 0.04
N MET A 188 4.48 -16.95 0.17
CA MET A 188 4.54 -16.28 1.48
C MET A 188 3.31 -16.61 2.34
N GLY A 189 2.12 -16.68 1.73
CA GLY A 189 0.91 -17.17 2.38
C GLY A 189 1.02 -18.63 2.82
N LEU A 190 1.52 -19.50 1.96
CA LEU A 190 1.79 -20.91 2.27
C LEU A 190 2.79 -21.08 3.42
N ASN A 191 3.84 -20.23 3.47
CA ASN A 191 4.79 -20.23 4.58
C ASN A 191 4.11 -19.93 5.92
N ARG A 192 3.21 -18.95 5.98
CA ARG A 192 2.41 -18.65 7.18
C ARG A 192 1.46 -19.77 7.55
N ALA A 193 0.84 -20.41 6.54
CA ALA A 193 0.00 -21.57 6.77
C ALA A 193 0.78 -22.73 7.41
N THR A 194 2.00 -22.97 6.93
CA THR A 194 2.88 -24.02 7.46
C THR A 194 3.27 -23.79 8.93
N GLU A 195 3.46 -22.53 9.34
CA GLU A 195 3.77 -22.17 10.73
C GLU A 195 2.59 -22.34 11.69
N LYS A 196 1.37 -22.09 11.20
CA LYS A 196 0.14 -22.09 12.03
C LYS A 196 -0.69 -23.36 11.89
N PHE A 197 -0.31 -24.29 11.08
CA PHE A 197 -1.06 -25.52 10.87
C PHE A 197 -0.98 -26.44 12.08
N ASP A 198 -2.15 -26.90 12.54
CA ASP A 198 -2.30 -27.84 13.64
C ASP A 198 -2.76 -29.21 13.08
N PRO A 199 -1.87 -30.21 13.05
CA PRO A 199 -2.20 -31.55 12.53
C PRO A 199 -3.19 -32.32 13.42
N ASP A 200 -3.30 -31.95 14.71
CA ASP A 200 -4.16 -32.67 15.68
C ASP A 200 -5.66 -32.44 15.42
N LYS A 201 -6.00 -31.40 14.60
CA LYS A 201 -7.40 -31.09 14.21
C LYS A 201 -7.96 -32.01 13.13
N GLY A 202 -7.18 -32.89 12.54
CA GLY A 202 -7.61 -33.89 11.56
C GLY A 202 -7.96 -33.38 10.16
N TYR A 203 -7.78 -32.08 9.87
CA TYR A 203 -8.00 -31.53 8.54
C TYR A 203 -6.76 -31.67 7.65
N LYS A 204 -6.98 -31.81 6.32
CA LYS A 204 -5.88 -31.81 5.34
C LYS A 204 -5.18 -30.45 5.34
N PHE A 205 -3.86 -30.46 5.18
CA PHE A 205 -3.08 -29.23 5.09
C PHE A 205 -3.54 -28.32 3.95
N SER A 206 -3.89 -28.87 2.80
CA SER A 206 -4.34 -28.13 1.62
C SER A 206 -5.58 -27.25 1.90
N THR A 207 -6.55 -27.75 2.68
CA THR A 207 -7.76 -27.00 3.05
C THR A 207 -7.42 -25.77 3.89
N TYR A 208 -6.51 -25.90 4.84
CA TYR A 208 -6.06 -24.79 5.66
C TYR A 208 -5.17 -23.81 4.88
N ALA A 209 -4.23 -24.30 4.09
CA ALA A 209 -3.29 -23.51 3.31
C ALA A 209 -3.99 -22.69 2.23
N TYR A 210 -5.09 -23.19 1.65
CA TYR A 210 -5.87 -22.49 0.63
C TYR A 210 -6.25 -21.05 1.07
N TRP A 211 -6.74 -20.89 2.29
CA TRP A 211 -7.16 -19.59 2.82
C TRP A 211 -5.99 -18.61 2.95
N TRP A 212 -4.85 -19.06 3.44
CA TRP A 212 -3.66 -18.22 3.58
C TRP A 212 -3.07 -17.81 2.24
N ILE A 213 -3.01 -18.74 1.29
CA ILE A 213 -2.53 -18.49 -0.07
C ILE A 213 -3.45 -17.48 -0.76
N ARG A 214 -4.75 -17.71 -0.72
CA ARG A 214 -5.75 -16.81 -1.31
C ARG A 214 -5.68 -15.42 -0.70
N GLN A 215 -5.59 -15.32 0.63
CA GLN A 215 -5.47 -14.04 1.34
C GLN A 215 -4.20 -13.28 0.93
N ALA A 216 -3.06 -13.96 0.82
CA ALA A 216 -1.82 -13.35 0.40
C ALA A 216 -1.90 -12.81 -1.04
N ILE A 217 -2.41 -13.61 -1.98
CA ILE A 217 -2.59 -13.22 -3.39
C ILE A 217 -3.56 -12.05 -3.52
N THR A 218 -4.72 -12.08 -2.87
CA THR A 218 -5.71 -10.99 -2.96
C THR A 218 -5.19 -9.70 -2.34
N ARG A 219 -4.40 -9.79 -1.27
CA ARG A 219 -3.75 -8.65 -0.65
C ARG A 219 -2.66 -8.05 -1.56
N ALA A 220 -1.85 -8.88 -2.21
CA ALA A 220 -0.85 -8.44 -3.18
C ALA A 220 -1.51 -7.69 -4.35
N ILE A 221 -2.60 -8.24 -4.92
CA ILE A 221 -3.35 -7.57 -5.97
C ILE A 221 -3.91 -6.21 -5.50
N ALA A 222 -4.43 -6.13 -4.28
CA ALA A 222 -4.96 -4.87 -3.76
C ALA A 222 -3.86 -3.79 -3.58
N ASN A 223 -2.62 -4.23 -3.28
CA ASN A 223 -1.48 -3.34 -3.06
C ASN A 223 -0.78 -2.91 -4.34
N ASP A 224 -0.57 -3.83 -5.27
CA ASP A 224 0.44 -3.69 -6.34
C ASP A 224 -0.15 -3.70 -7.76
N ALA A 225 -1.47 -4.02 -7.91
CA ALA A 225 -2.11 -4.08 -9.23
C ALA A 225 -2.29 -2.73 -9.91
N ARG A 226 -2.05 -1.61 -9.22
CA ARG A 226 -2.27 -0.25 -9.76
C ARG A 226 -1.00 0.59 -9.65
N THR A 227 -0.73 1.36 -10.68
CA THR A 227 0.36 2.37 -10.68
C THR A 227 0.21 3.36 -9.53
N ILE A 228 -1.01 3.83 -9.27
CA ILE A 228 -1.35 4.65 -8.11
C ILE A 228 -2.08 3.75 -7.12
N ARG A 229 -1.40 3.42 -6.01
CA ARG A 229 -1.93 2.55 -4.96
C ARG A 229 -3.19 3.14 -4.33
N LEU A 230 -4.22 2.31 -4.14
CA LEU A 230 -5.43 2.66 -3.41
C LEU A 230 -5.45 2.01 -2.01
N PRO A 231 -6.04 2.66 -1.00
CA PRO A 231 -6.29 2.04 0.29
C PRO A 231 -7.18 0.79 0.17
N ILE A 232 -6.94 -0.23 1.02
CA ILE A 232 -7.63 -1.54 0.93
C ILE A 232 -9.15 -1.39 1.00
N HIS A 233 -9.67 -0.53 1.90
CA HIS A 233 -11.11 -0.30 2.05
C HIS A 233 -11.78 0.26 0.77
N ILE A 234 -11.04 1.02 -0.06
CA ILE A 234 -11.53 1.50 -1.37
C ILE A 234 -11.54 0.35 -2.37
N VAL A 235 -10.51 -0.51 -2.38
CA VAL A 235 -10.47 -1.70 -3.25
C VAL A 235 -11.63 -2.63 -2.93
N GLU A 236 -11.97 -2.83 -1.66
CA GLU A 236 -13.13 -3.62 -1.21
C GLU A 236 -14.45 -3.01 -1.70
N LYS A 237 -14.63 -1.68 -1.57
CA LYS A 237 -15.81 -0.98 -2.11
C LYS A 237 -15.90 -1.12 -3.63
N LEU A 238 -14.78 -1.04 -4.35
CA LEU A 238 -14.74 -1.25 -5.80
C LEU A 238 -15.08 -2.69 -6.18
N ASN A 239 -14.67 -3.69 -5.40
CA ASN A 239 -15.03 -5.09 -5.62
C ASN A 239 -16.52 -5.32 -5.36
N LYS A 240 -17.09 -4.75 -4.28
CA LYS A 240 -18.54 -4.78 -4.02
C LYS A 240 -19.33 -4.12 -5.16
N LEU A 241 -18.89 -2.96 -5.65
CA LEU A 241 -19.50 -2.28 -6.80
C LEU A 241 -19.47 -3.16 -8.05
N LYS A 242 -18.33 -3.80 -8.34
CA LYS A 242 -18.20 -4.71 -9.49
C LYS A 242 -19.12 -5.93 -9.37
N LYS A 243 -19.27 -6.50 -8.16
CA LYS A 243 -20.17 -7.63 -7.88
C LYS A 243 -21.63 -7.19 -8.08
N ALA A 244 -22.07 -6.10 -7.45
CA ALA A 244 -23.42 -5.56 -7.57
C ALA A 244 -23.78 -5.22 -9.03
N GLN A 245 -22.85 -4.59 -9.78
CA GLN A 245 -23.04 -4.30 -11.19
C GLN A 245 -23.26 -5.56 -12.03
N ARG A 246 -22.52 -6.64 -11.75
CA ARG A 246 -22.66 -7.93 -12.44
C ARG A 246 -24.02 -8.58 -12.14
N GLU A 247 -24.40 -8.64 -10.87
CA GLU A 247 -25.67 -9.23 -10.41
C GLU A 247 -26.88 -8.49 -10.97
N LEU A 248 -26.87 -7.15 -10.90
CA LEU A 248 -27.95 -6.34 -11.48
C LEU A 248 -28.01 -6.48 -13.01
N LYS A 249 -26.87 -6.51 -13.70
CA LYS A 249 -26.84 -6.75 -15.13
C LYS A 249 -27.44 -8.11 -15.50
N GLN A 250 -27.17 -9.13 -14.70
CA GLN A 250 -27.77 -10.47 -14.90
C GLN A 250 -29.27 -10.47 -14.65
N LYS A 251 -29.75 -9.79 -13.60
CA LYS A 251 -31.17 -9.72 -13.25
C LYS A 251 -31.98 -8.87 -14.25
N LEU A 252 -31.43 -7.71 -14.66
CA LEU A 252 -32.13 -6.74 -15.52
C LEU A 252 -31.90 -6.97 -16.99
N SER A 253 -30.96 -7.83 -17.40
CA SER A 253 -30.51 -8.05 -18.79
C SER A 253 -30.06 -6.74 -19.52
N ARG A 254 -29.80 -5.66 -18.77
CA ARG A 254 -29.27 -4.37 -19.21
C ARG A 254 -28.22 -3.84 -18.23
N ASN A 255 -27.50 -2.81 -18.64
CA ASN A 255 -26.62 -2.11 -17.70
C ASN A 255 -27.46 -1.40 -16.63
N PRO A 256 -27.16 -1.55 -15.34
CA PRO A 256 -27.87 -0.88 -14.27
C PRO A 256 -27.62 0.64 -14.29
N SER A 257 -28.60 1.44 -13.86
CA SER A 257 -28.46 2.88 -13.67
C SER A 257 -27.63 3.20 -12.40
N GLU A 258 -27.17 4.46 -12.28
CA GLU A 258 -26.45 4.91 -11.08
C GLU A 258 -27.33 4.83 -9.82
N GLU A 259 -28.62 5.11 -9.98
CA GLU A 259 -29.58 5.08 -8.86
C GLU A 259 -29.81 3.65 -8.36
N GLU A 260 -29.99 2.69 -9.27
CA GLU A 260 -30.15 1.26 -8.93
C GLU A 260 -28.88 0.70 -8.24
N LEU A 261 -27.70 1.12 -8.69
CA LEU A 261 -26.43 0.74 -8.05
C LEU A 261 -26.27 1.37 -6.67
N ALA A 262 -26.66 2.63 -6.50
CA ALA A 262 -26.59 3.35 -5.24
C ALA A 262 -27.53 2.72 -4.18
N GLU A 263 -28.74 2.32 -4.61
CA GLU A 263 -29.74 1.65 -3.77
C GLU A 263 -29.23 0.28 -3.29
N VAL A 264 -28.70 -0.56 -4.18
CA VAL A 264 -28.20 -1.91 -3.82
C VAL A 264 -26.96 -1.85 -2.90
N LEU A 265 -26.13 -0.82 -3.06
CA LEU A 265 -24.92 -0.64 -2.25
C LEU A 265 -25.15 0.16 -0.96
N ASP A 266 -26.35 0.70 -0.77
CA ASP A 266 -26.72 1.59 0.34
C ASP A 266 -25.72 2.77 0.51
N ILE A 267 -25.39 3.44 -0.60
CA ILE A 267 -24.48 4.59 -0.63
C ILE A 267 -25.09 5.76 -1.38
N PRO A 268 -24.79 7.01 -1.02
CA PRO A 268 -25.28 8.18 -1.75
C PRO A 268 -24.67 8.24 -3.17
N ALA A 269 -25.44 8.75 -4.13
CA ALA A 269 -25.03 8.87 -5.53
C ALA A 269 -23.72 9.66 -5.72
N SER A 270 -23.45 10.66 -4.87
CA SER A 270 -22.19 11.42 -4.89
C SER A 270 -20.97 10.52 -4.59
N GLN A 271 -21.07 9.64 -3.60
CA GLN A 271 -20.02 8.69 -3.26
C GLN A 271 -19.84 7.62 -4.33
N LEU A 272 -20.94 7.17 -4.96
CA LEU A 272 -20.87 6.24 -6.09
C LEU A 272 -20.08 6.84 -7.27
N ARG A 273 -20.33 8.10 -7.63
CA ARG A 273 -19.57 8.79 -8.70
C ARG A 273 -18.09 8.90 -8.37
N GLN A 274 -17.74 9.21 -7.13
CA GLN A 274 -16.33 9.21 -6.69
C GLN A 274 -15.69 7.83 -6.83
N LEU A 275 -16.38 6.75 -6.45
CA LEU A 275 -15.87 5.38 -6.63
C LEU A 275 -15.71 5.02 -8.11
N GLN A 276 -16.63 5.47 -8.98
CA GLN A 276 -16.51 5.27 -10.43
C GLN A 276 -15.30 6.02 -11.01
N GLN A 277 -14.99 7.22 -10.55
CA GLN A 277 -13.78 7.94 -10.95
C GLN A 277 -12.51 7.20 -10.51
N LEU A 278 -12.46 6.73 -9.26
CA LEU A 278 -11.33 5.96 -8.73
C LEU A 278 -11.15 4.58 -9.41
N ARG A 279 -12.20 4.07 -10.06
CA ARG A 279 -12.13 2.82 -10.83
C ARG A 279 -11.29 2.95 -12.09
N ARG A 280 -11.15 4.15 -12.66
CA ARG A 280 -10.36 4.40 -13.87
C ARG A 280 -8.91 4.00 -13.61
N GLN A 281 -8.30 3.39 -14.62
CA GLN A 281 -6.87 3.03 -14.60
C GLN A 281 -6.10 4.05 -15.44
N ALA A 282 -4.83 4.26 -15.10
CA ALA A 282 -3.93 5.07 -15.91
C ALA A 282 -3.71 4.40 -17.28
N LEU A 283 -3.67 5.21 -18.32
CA LEU A 283 -3.28 4.79 -19.66
C LEU A 283 -1.79 5.05 -19.86
N SER A 284 -1.13 4.22 -20.64
CA SER A 284 0.26 4.44 -21.03
C SER A 284 0.35 5.59 -22.01
N LEU A 285 1.28 6.52 -21.80
CA LEU A 285 1.56 7.60 -22.76
C LEU A 285 2.16 7.08 -24.07
N ASN A 286 2.82 5.92 -24.04
CA ASN A 286 3.34 5.23 -25.23
C ASN A 286 2.26 4.40 -25.95
N HIS A 287 0.99 4.57 -25.58
CA HIS A 287 -0.08 3.88 -26.29
C HIS A 287 -0.23 4.46 -27.69
N ARG A 288 -0.09 3.59 -28.70
CA ARG A 288 -0.20 4.00 -30.11
C ARG A 288 -1.64 4.30 -30.48
N VAL A 289 -1.84 5.41 -31.15
CA VAL A 289 -3.15 5.94 -31.52
C VAL A 289 -3.20 6.09 -33.04
N GLY A 290 -4.31 5.74 -33.64
CA GLY A 290 -4.51 5.85 -35.08
C GLY A 290 -4.49 4.51 -35.81
N LYS A 291 -4.81 4.53 -37.13
CA LYS A 291 -4.88 3.31 -37.94
C LYS A 291 -3.50 2.80 -38.38
N GLU A 292 -2.52 3.71 -38.46
CA GLU A 292 -1.15 3.40 -38.90
C GLU A 292 -0.21 3.09 -37.72
N GLU A 293 -0.69 3.26 -36.46
CA GLU A 293 0.05 3.00 -35.23
C GLU A 293 1.39 3.74 -35.10
N ASP A 294 1.60 4.83 -35.84
CA ASP A 294 2.85 5.58 -35.86
C ASP A 294 2.90 6.71 -34.81
N THR A 295 1.73 7.14 -34.29
CA THR A 295 1.63 8.26 -33.34
C THR A 295 1.39 7.73 -31.94
N GLU A 296 2.18 8.16 -30.96
CA GLU A 296 1.98 7.86 -29.55
C GLU A 296 1.01 8.89 -28.93
N LEU A 297 0.31 8.48 -27.86
CA LEU A 297 -0.61 9.35 -27.12
C LEU A 297 0.14 10.58 -26.56
N MET A 298 1.43 10.42 -26.20
CA MET A 298 2.28 11.51 -25.72
C MET A 298 2.45 12.63 -26.75
N ASP A 299 2.53 12.29 -28.04
CA ASP A 299 2.69 13.27 -29.13
C ASP A 299 1.46 14.14 -29.36
N LEU A 300 0.30 13.69 -28.87
CA LEU A 300 -0.99 14.39 -28.99
C LEU A 300 -1.31 15.29 -27.79
N LEU A 301 -0.57 15.15 -26.69
CA LEU A 301 -0.81 15.91 -25.46
C LEU A 301 -0.08 17.25 -25.54
N GLU A 302 -0.83 18.33 -25.34
CA GLU A 302 -0.27 19.68 -25.22
C GLU A 302 0.43 19.86 -23.86
N ASP A 303 1.60 20.51 -23.86
CA ASP A 303 2.31 20.90 -22.64
C ASP A 303 1.71 22.21 -22.09
N GLU A 304 0.84 22.08 -21.11
CA GLU A 304 0.13 23.21 -20.47
C GLU A 304 1.09 24.10 -19.64
N ASP A 305 2.23 23.55 -19.20
CA ASP A 305 3.22 24.29 -18.38
C ASP A 305 4.12 25.19 -19.22
N ASN A 306 4.17 24.96 -20.51
CA ASN A 306 5.01 25.74 -21.42
C ASN A 306 4.29 26.99 -21.88
N GLN A 307 4.66 28.14 -21.30
CA GLN A 307 4.13 29.42 -21.70
C GLN A 307 4.45 29.73 -23.16
N SER A 308 3.47 30.20 -23.93
CA SER A 308 3.69 30.63 -25.30
C SER A 308 4.76 31.75 -25.37
N PRO A 309 5.53 31.86 -26.47
CA PRO A 309 6.49 32.94 -26.65
C PRO A 309 5.87 34.34 -26.47
N GLU A 310 4.58 34.50 -26.88
CA GLU A 310 3.82 35.73 -26.70
C GLU A 310 3.54 36.01 -25.23
N ALA A 311 3.14 35.00 -24.44
CA ALA A 311 2.91 35.15 -23.02
C ALA A 311 4.19 35.54 -22.26
N ARG A 312 5.35 34.94 -22.61
CA ARG A 312 6.64 35.29 -22.06
C ARG A 312 7.06 36.72 -22.41
N MET A 313 6.83 37.14 -23.67
CA MET A 313 7.10 38.49 -24.13
C MET A 313 6.23 39.49 -23.36
N ASN A 314 4.94 39.24 -23.27
CA ASN A 314 4.02 40.08 -22.53
C ASN A 314 4.41 40.22 -21.03
N GLU A 315 4.80 39.13 -20.39
CA GLU A 315 5.28 39.17 -19.00
C GLU A 315 6.57 40.01 -18.88
N THR A 316 7.50 39.86 -19.82
CA THR A 316 8.74 40.61 -19.81
C THR A 316 8.49 42.13 -20.00
N MET A 317 7.63 42.48 -20.96
CA MET A 317 7.25 43.87 -21.21
C MET A 317 6.48 44.45 -20.02
N MET A 318 5.55 43.69 -19.40
CA MET A 318 4.85 44.12 -18.20
C MET A 318 5.83 44.38 -17.05
N ARG A 319 6.79 43.50 -16.81
CA ARG A 319 7.82 43.68 -15.80
C ARG A 319 8.66 44.93 -16.05
N GLN A 320 9.08 45.15 -17.31
CA GLN A 320 9.83 46.35 -17.70
C GLN A 320 9.01 47.61 -17.43
N GLU A 321 7.77 47.68 -17.86
CA GLU A 321 6.87 48.80 -17.61
C GLU A 321 6.70 49.09 -16.11
N ILE A 322 6.52 48.07 -15.31
CA ILE A 322 6.44 48.20 -13.84
C ILE A 322 7.73 48.82 -13.29
N TRP A 323 8.90 48.38 -13.74
CA TRP A 323 10.19 48.90 -13.29
C TRP A 323 10.43 50.35 -13.72
N GLU A 324 9.96 50.77 -14.89
CA GLU A 324 10.00 52.16 -15.35
C GLU A 324 9.10 53.03 -14.49
N VAL A 325 7.84 52.62 -14.29
CA VAL A 325 6.88 53.37 -13.45
C VAL A 325 7.38 53.50 -11.99
N LEU A 326 7.96 52.42 -11.44
CA LEU A 326 8.55 52.48 -10.10
C LEU A 326 9.73 53.44 -10.03
N GLY A 327 10.55 53.53 -11.12
CA GLY A 327 11.66 54.46 -11.21
C GLY A 327 11.23 55.95 -11.32
N ASP A 328 10.17 56.23 -12.12
CA ASP A 328 9.65 57.57 -12.36
C ASP A 328 8.93 58.19 -11.14
N VAL A 329 8.25 57.34 -10.35
CA VAL A 329 7.28 57.81 -9.33
C VAL A 329 7.81 57.72 -7.91
N LEU A 330 8.65 56.75 -7.64
CA LEU A 330 9.12 56.43 -6.27
C LEU A 330 10.56 56.94 -6.07
N THR A 331 10.87 57.34 -4.84
CA THR A 331 12.25 57.52 -4.45
C THR A 331 13.01 56.19 -4.41
N PRO A 332 14.36 56.21 -4.59
CA PRO A 332 15.13 54.95 -4.58
C PRO A 332 14.81 54.05 -3.39
N ARG A 333 14.72 54.64 -2.21
CA ARG A 333 14.38 53.89 -0.96
C ARG A 333 12.96 53.33 -0.93
N GLU A 334 11.95 54.03 -1.48
CA GLU A 334 10.59 53.54 -1.63
C GLU A 334 10.52 52.43 -2.67
N LYS A 335 11.27 52.53 -3.78
CA LYS A 335 11.38 51.51 -4.84
C LYS A 335 11.95 50.20 -4.27
N ASP A 336 13.07 50.29 -3.54
CA ASP A 336 13.73 49.09 -2.98
C ASP A 336 12.80 48.36 -1.99
N VAL A 337 12.13 49.10 -1.11
CA VAL A 337 11.16 48.52 -0.17
C VAL A 337 10.01 47.80 -0.89
N ILE A 338 9.45 48.42 -1.94
CA ILE A 338 8.36 47.82 -2.72
C ILE A 338 8.88 46.59 -3.50
N SER A 339 10.06 46.68 -4.11
CA SER A 339 10.63 45.57 -4.89
C SER A 339 10.86 44.34 -4.04
N LEU A 340 11.41 44.48 -2.85
CA LEU A 340 11.66 43.35 -1.94
C LEU A 340 10.33 42.84 -1.34
N ARG A 341 9.41 43.74 -0.99
CA ARG A 341 8.13 43.35 -0.38
C ARG A 341 7.25 42.50 -1.31
N TYR A 342 7.28 42.81 -2.63
CA TYR A 342 6.46 42.15 -3.64
C TYR A 342 7.25 41.15 -4.50
N GLY A 343 8.51 40.89 -4.18
CA GLY A 343 9.33 39.91 -4.90
C GLY A 343 9.68 40.29 -6.33
N LEU A 344 9.69 41.61 -6.66
CA LEU A 344 9.99 42.05 -8.01
C LEU A 344 11.48 41.90 -8.37
N ALA A 345 12.37 41.90 -7.36
CA ALA A 345 13.82 41.74 -7.56
C ALA A 345 14.28 40.26 -7.34
N SER A 346 13.69 39.55 -6.40
CA SER A 346 14.18 38.23 -5.92
C SER A 346 13.19 37.08 -6.11
N SER A 347 12.13 37.25 -6.89
CA SER A 347 11.06 36.26 -7.11
C SER A 347 10.25 35.86 -5.84
N GLU A 348 10.80 36.02 -4.64
CA GLU A 348 10.11 35.75 -3.39
C GLU A 348 9.77 37.02 -2.62
N PRO A 349 8.53 37.19 -2.15
CA PRO A 349 8.10 38.35 -1.37
C PRO A 349 8.63 38.28 0.08
N CYS A 350 9.38 39.32 0.49
CA CYS A 350 9.87 39.43 1.86
C CYS A 350 8.79 39.98 2.84
N THR A 351 8.86 39.56 4.10
CA THR A 351 8.00 40.12 5.17
C THR A 351 8.41 41.55 5.55
N LEU A 352 7.51 42.28 6.25
CA LEU A 352 7.83 43.65 6.71
C LEU A 352 9.00 43.68 7.71
N GLU A 353 9.20 42.60 8.45
CA GLU A 353 10.26 42.45 9.43
C GLU A 353 11.62 42.18 8.76
N GLU A 354 11.64 41.30 7.78
CA GLU A 354 12.85 41.01 6.98
C GLU A 354 13.33 42.23 6.24
N VAL A 355 12.41 42.97 5.58
CA VAL A 355 12.75 44.23 4.92
C VAL A 355 13.23 45.27 5.98
N GLY A 356 12.63 45.31 7.16
CA GLY A 356 13.09 46.15 8.25
C GLY A 356 14.52 45.83 8.67
N ASN A 357 14.83 44.57 8.84
CA ASN A 357 16.19 44.12 9.18
C ASN A 357 17.23 44.46 8.10
N MET A 358 16.89 44.32 6.80
CA MET A 358 17.77 44.66 5.69
C MET A 358 18.13 46.14 5.63
N PHE A 359 17.18 47.04 5.98
CA PHE A 359 17.36 48.49 5.94
C PHE A 359 17.62 49.14 7.29
N ASN A 360 17.78 48.36 8.36
CA ASN A 360 17.88 48.84 9.74
C ASN A 360 16.71 49.77 10.13
N LEU A 361 15.49 49.37 9.80
CA LEU A 361 14.26 50.11 10.09
C LEU A 361 13.32 49.28 10.95
N SER A 362 12.48 49.96 11.75
CA SER A 362 11.40 49.29 12.45
C SER A 362 10.32 48.81 11.47
N ARG A 363 9.66 47.67 11.79
CA ARG A 363 8.55 47.13 11.02
C ARG A 363 7.49 48.17 10.66
N GLU A 364 7.14 48.99 11.62
CA GLU A 364 6.15 50.09 11.43
C GLU A 364 6.65 51.16 10.45
N ARG A 365 7.94 51.46 10.47
CA ARG A 365 8.55 52.38 9.51
C ARG A 365 8.50 51.87 8.08
N VAL A 366 8.76 50.58 7.89
CA VAL A 366 8.64 49.93 6.57
C VAL A 366 7.17 49.99 6.11
N ARG A 367 6.20 49.72 6.98
CA ARG A 367 4.78 49.81 6.66
C ARG A 367 4.36 51.23 6.24
N GLN A 368 4.90 52.27 6.92
CA GLN A 368 4.66 53.66 6.54
C GLN A 368 5.23 53.98 5.15
N ILE A 369 6.46 53.55 4.83
CA ILE A 369 7.09 53.71 3.53
C ILE A 369 6.24 53.00 2.47
N GLN A 370 5.86 51.76 2.69
CA GLN A 370 5.00 50.98 1.78
C GLN A 370 3.66 51.73 1.52
N SER A 371 2.98 52.18 2.57
CA SER A 371 1.71 52.89 2.45
C SER A 371 1.86 54.17 1.65
N LYS A 372 2.92 54.94 1.90
CA LYS A 372 3.25 56.16 1.15
C LYS A 372 3.53 55.88 -0.33
N ALA A 373 4.33 54.87 -0.61
CA ALA A 373 4.65 54.44 -1.98
C ALA A 373 3.39 53.98 -2.73
N MET A 374 2.57 53.13 -2.12
CA MET A 374 1.30 52.67 -2.71
C MET A 374 0.32 53.84 -2.98
N ARG A 375 0.28 54.87 -2.12
CA ARG A 375 -0.55 56.07 -2.33
C ARG A 375 -0.07 56.88 -3.56
N LYS A 376 1.25 56.95 -3.81
CA LYS A 376 1.81 57.58 -5.00
C LYS A 376 1.45 56.79 -6.28
N LEU A 377 1.56 55.45 -6.23
CA LEU A 377 1.24 54.56 -7.36
C LEU A 377 -0.25 54.54 -7.72
N ARG A 378 -1.15 54.77 -6.77
CA ARG A 378 -2.61 54.84 -6.99
C ARG A 378 -3.10 56.11 -7.67
N ARG A 379 -2.21 57.06 -8.00
CA ARG A 379 -2.63 58.28 -8.71
C ARG A 379 -3.21 57.93 -10.07
N PRO A 380 -4.30 58.59 -10.53
CA PRO A 380 -5.09 58.20 -11.71
C PRO A 380 -4.27 58.09 -13.00
N HIS A 381 -3.29 58.95 -13.23
CA HIS A 381 -2.46 58.93 -14.41
C HIS A 381 -1.49 57.71 -14.45
N ILE A 382 -0.99 57.27 -13.29
CA ILE A 382 -0.14 56.10 -13.13
C ILE A 382 -0.98 54.85 -13.22
N ALA A 383 -2.10 54.80 -12.50
CA ALA A 383 -3.03 53.67 -12.56
C ALA A 383 -3.54 53.42 -13.98
N LYS A 384 -3.78 54.48 -14.77
CA LYS A 384 -4.20 54.33 -16.17
C LYS A 384 -3.12 53.67 -17.05
N ARG A 385 -1.84 53.99 -16.81
CA ARG A 385 -0.71 53.40 -17.54
C ARG A 385 -0.57 51.90 -17.26
N LEU A 386 -0.72 51.50 -16.00
CA LEU A 386 -0.63 50.08 -15.61
C LEU A 386 -1.92 49.28 -15.89
N LYS A 387 -3.07 49.96 -16.00
CA LYS A 387 -4.37 49.29 -16.20
C LYS A 387 -4.43 48.53 -17.56
N GLY A 388 -3.65 48.96 -18.56
CA GLY A 388 -3.59 48.30 -19.86
C GLY A 388 -3.04 46.86 -19.79
N TRP A 389 -2.36 46.51 -18.71
CA TRP A 389 -1.80 45.18 -18.46
C TRP A 389 -2.73 44.28 -17.59
N LEU A 390 -3.80 44.82 -17.03
CA LEU A 390 -4.83 44.10 -16.31
C LEU A 390 -5.90 43.62 -17.30
N ILE A 391 -5.68 42.51 -17.95
CA ILE A 391 -6.67 41.81 -18.78
C ILE A 391 -7.33 40.73 -17.97
#